data_7e775fadab52565013bfc7b5b92ade8b
#
_entry.id   7e775fadab52565013bfc7b5b92ade8b
#
_cell.length_a   1.000
_cell.length_b   1.000
_cell.length_c   1.000
_cell.angle_alpha   90.00
_cell.angle_beta   90.00
_cell.angle_gamma   90.00
#
_symmetry.space_group_name_H-M   'P 1'
#
loop_
_entity.id
_entity.type
_entity.pdbx_description
1 polymer ?
#
loop_
_entity_poly.entity_id
_entity_poly.type
_entity_poly.pdbx_seq_one_letter_code
_entity_poly.pdbx_strand_id
1 'polypeptide(L)'
;ILNVIGHEPNGNAVEYEQKRCINFAKRGMLALSLSWIGFGELAQPENAHDYTAQLDLVGTSAVGFFYLSMRRGLDLLAALPQADPARLGVTGLSGGGWQTLFLSSLDERVAVAVEVAGFGAQQSNLIRPEDTDEVEESPSDFTVNEDYPFLVALRAPRPTLLIHNGEDDCCFRADLVKPYIYEQIKPFFKLYGAEAALGWHENREPGTHNYQLDNREQAYRFFTQHFQLPVTPDEIVSDAEIRTSRELATGLPANNLTVAALAKQLGSQIVRPAIPEDNAERASWEKAQRKQLRSVVRYKPVAVENAWRMANTKHLGLHTLSYRFDFNDGLSATGVWLAAISSQADAPVTIVLNDKGYKASESMVTARINRGEQVLALDTILNGATTPKESDAAVWPMMLVTDGDRPLGLEVAQLVATSKWLQKTTGRQTIRLETEGIRSQLIGLIAASIEPGLFSNLVSNEVLESLGELLDGPLIFRTTPELFCLDLYKYFDIDRLEALATPTSIERGRKAVFVAPKMP
;
A
#
# COMPACT_ATOMS: atom_id res chain seq x y z
N ILE A 1 23.97 16.77 11.21
CA ILE A 1 23.44 15.58 10.54
C ILE A 1 22.13 15.17 11.20
N LEU A 2 21.07 15.02 10.41
CA LEU A 2 19.85 14.37 10.82
C LEU A 2 20.00 12.86 10.64
N ASN A 3 19.83 12.11 11.71
CA ASN A 3 19.84 10.67 11.73
C ASN A 3 18.39 10.19 11.84
N VAL A 4 17.88 9.56 10.80
CA VAL A 4 16.52 9.03 10.74
C VAL A 4 16.55 7.51 10.93
N ILE A 5 15.61 6.99 11.70
CA ILE A 5 15.60 5.60 12.14
C ILE A 5 14.51 4.86 11.39
N GLY A 6 14.80 3.62 11.00
CA GLY A 6 13.83 2.73 10.35
C GLY A 6 12.96 1.97 11.35
N HIS A 7 12.62 0.71 11.02
CA HIS A 7 11.73 -0.16 11.81
C HIS A 7 12.40 -0.73 13.07
N GLU A 8 12.91 0.15 13.92
CA GLU A 8 13.61 -0.22 15.15
C GLU A 8 12.70 -0.10 16.37
N PRO A 9 12.33 -1.20 17.02
CA PRO A 9 11.40 -1.16 18.17
C PRO A 9 11.85 -0.21 19.28
N ASN A 10 13.16 -0.08 19.50
CA ASN A 10 13.73 0.82 20.52
C ASN A 10 13.94 2.26 20.00
N GLY A 11 13.60 2.56 18.75
CA GLY A 11 13.78 3.86 18.14
C GLY A 11 15.22 4.38 18.28
N ASN A 12 15.37 5.63 18.69
CA ASN A 12 16.67 6.29 18.86
C ASN A 12 17.57 5.71 19.98
N ALA A 13 17.07 4.76 20.75
CA ALA A 13 17.84 4.10 21.81
C ALA A 13 18.63 2.88 21.31
N VAL A 14 18.48 2.46 20.07
CA VAL A 14 19.24 1.35 19.52
C VAL A 14 20.74 1.68 19.47
N GLU A 15 21.59 0.69 19.79
CA GLU A 15 23.01 0.91 20.04
C GLU A 15 23.76 1.49 18.84
N TYR A 16 23.56 0.93 17.65
CA TYR A 16 24.27 1.40 16.46
C TYR A 16 23.94 2.86 16.10
N GLU A 17 22.72 3.30 16.38
CA GLU A 17 22.26 4.67 16.19
C GLU A 17 22.98 5.63 17.14
N GLN A 18 23.02 5.27 18.41
CA GLN A 18 23.71 6.07 19.40
C GLN A 18 25.21 6.17 19.08
N LYS A 19 25.87 5.03 18.75
CA LYS A 19 27.29 5.02 18.33
C LYS A 19 27.53 5.96 17.15
N ARG A 20 26.66 5.92 16.15
CA ARG A 20 26.74 6.79 14.97
C ARG A 20 26.61 8.26 15.34
N CYS A 21 25.59 8.62 16.12
CA CYS A 21 25.38 10.00 16.56
C CYS A 21 26.52 10.54 17.42
N ILE A 22 26.99 9.75 18.40
CA ILE A 22 28.13 10.11 19.26
C ILE A 22 29.38 10.31 18.41
N ASN A 23 29.62 9.43 17.44
CA ASN A 23 30.76 9.51 16.56
C ASN A 23 30.71 10.71 15.63
N PHE A 24 29.57 11.13 15.13
CA PHE A 24 29.41 12.39 14.41
C PHE A 24 29.75 13.58 15.32
N ALA A 25 29.26 13.57 16.56
CA ALA A 25 29.54 14.63 17.52
C ALA A 25 31.03 14.72 17.86
N LYS A 26 31.71 13.59 18.08
CA LYS A 26 33.16 13.54 18.32
C LYS A 26 34.00 14.04 17.12
N ARG A 27 33.42 14.10 15.93
CA ARG A 27 34.03 14.66 14.71
C ARG A 27 33.66 16.11 14.45
N GLY A 28 33.01 16.78 15.40
CA GLY A 28 32.66 18.19 15.33
C GLY A 28 31.37 18.48 14.56
N MET A 29 30.50 17.50 14.41
CA MET A 29 29.17 17.67 13.79
C MET A 29 28.07 17.69 14.84
N LEU A 30 27.00 18.44 14.61
CA LEU A 30 25.75 18.25 15.35
C LEU A 30 25.05 17.00 14.83
N ALA A 31 24.57 16.14 15.73
CA ALA A 31 23.80 14.95 15.39
C ALA A 31 22.44 15.03 16.08
N LEU A 32 21.37 15.04 15.30
CA LEU A 32 19.99 14.93 15.77
C LEU A 32 19.45 13.55 15.37
N SER A 33 19.05 12.75 16.34
CA SER A 33 18.38 11.48 16.10
C SER A 33 16.86 11.67 16.14
N LEU A 34 16.16 11.18 15.12
CA LEU A 34 14.72 11.29 14.98
C LEU A 34 14.10 9.91 14.91
N SER A 35 13.34 9.52 15.94
CA SER A 35 12.56 8.28 15.90
C SER A 35 11.44 8.36 14.86
N TRP A 36 11.23 7.27 14.15
CA TRP A 36 10.11 7.17 13.22
C TRP A 36 8.78 7.00 13.97
N ILE A 37 7.71 7.52 13.40
CA ILE A 37 6.36 7.33 13.93
C ILE A 37 6.04 5.84 13.86
N GLY A 38 5.54 5.29 14.97
CA GLY A 38 5.32 3.84 15.14
C GLY A 38 6.42 3.13 15.94
N PHE A 39 7.57 3.80 16.20
CA PHE A 39 8.72 3.17 16.88
C PHE A 39 9.20 3.98 18.08
N GLY A 40 9.94 3.32 18.97
CA GLY A 40 10.45 3.95 20.20
C GLY A 40 9.32 4.52 21.07
N GLU A 41 9.43 5.78 21.48
CA GLU A 41 8.40 6.45 22.29
C GLU A 41 7.07 6.66 21.50
N LEU A 42 7.10 6.57 20.16
CA LEU A 42 5.93 6.69 19.28
C LEU A 42 5.27 5.34 18.95
N ALA A 43 5.69 4.25 19.60
CA ALA A 43 5.18 2.89 19.41
C ALA A 43 3.79 2.69 20.03
N GLN A 44 2.82 3.48 19.59
CA GLN A 44 1.41 3.32 19.94
C GLN A 44 0.73 2.45 18.88
N PRO A 45 -0.22 1.56 19.24
CA PRO A 45 -0.90 0.69 18.26
C PRO A 45 -1.46 1.45 17.06
N GLU A 46 -2.04 2.64 17.30
CA GLU A 46 -2.64 3.51 16.28
C GLU A 46 -1.60 4.24 15.40
N ASN A 47 -0.31 4.05 15.68
CA ASN A 47 0.82 4.52 14.87
C ASN A 47 1.45 3.40 14.03
N ALA A 48 0.93 2.17 14.10
CA ALA A 48 1.43 1.10 13.23
C ALA A 48 1.28 1.50 11.76
N HIS A 49 2.28 1.17 10.96
CA HIS A 49 2.37 1.63 9.56
C HIS A 49 1.23 1.12 8.68
N ASP A 50 0.65 -0.02 8.99
CA ASP A 50 -0.56 -0.52 8.32
C ASP A 50 -1.77 0.45 8.40
N TYR A 51 -1.79 1.37 9.38
CA TYR A 51 -2.81 2.44 9.45
C TYR A 51 -2.54 3.60 8.49
N THR A 52 -1.36 3.67 7.89
CA THR A 52 -1.06 4.73 6.92
C THR A 52 -1.93 4.65 5.67
N ALA A 53 -2.40 3.47 5.29
CA ALA A 53 -3.32 3.29 4.18
C ALA A 53 -4.69 3.97 4.39
N GLN A 54 -5.08 4.25 5.64
CA GLN A 54 -6.28 5.05 5.94
C GLN A 54 -6.15 6.49 5.41
N LEU A 55 -4.92 7.00 5.29
CA LEU A 55 -4.64 8.30 4.69
C LEU A 55 -5.00 8.33 3.20
N ASP A 56 -4.78 7.23 2.48
CA ASP A 56 -5.15 7.09 1.08
C ASP A 56 -6.67 7.27 0.88
N LEU A 57 -7.48 6.68 1.75
CA LEU A 57 -8.95 6.82 1.68
C LEU A 57 -9.42 8.27 1.71
N VAL A 58 -8.73 9.12 2.47
CA VAL A 58 -9.06 10.55 2.63
C VAL A 58 -8.30 11.45 1.66
N GLY A 59 -7.56 10.87 0.73
CA GLY A 59 -6.88 11.59 -0.36
C GLY A 59 -5.58 12.26 0.02
N THR A 60 -4.84 11.66 0.93
CA THR A 60 -3.46 12.02 1.25
C THR A 60 -2.58 10.77 1.26
N SER A 61 -1.30 10.89 1.57
CA SER A 61 -0.36 9.78 1.52
C SER A 61 0.54 9.76 2.75
N ALA A 62 0.91 8.55 3.17
CA ALA A 62 1.90 8.32 4.21
C ALA A 62 3.22 9.05 3.93
N VAL A 63 3.70 9.01 2.68
CA VAL A 63 4.94 9.67 2.26
C VAL A 63 4.93 11.17 2.60
N GLY A 64 3.83 11.85 2.30
CA GLY A 64 3.69 13.29 2.61
C GLY A 64 3.78 13.56 4.11
N PHE A 65 3.12 12.73 4.91
CA PHE A 65 3.12 12.82 6.37
C PHE A 65 4.52 12.57 6.97
N PHE A 66 5.20 11.51 6.54
CA PHE A 66 6.56 11.19 6.98
C PHE A 66 7.55 12.25 6.50
N TYR A 67 7.44 12.70 5.25
CA TYR A 67 8.30 13.78 4.73
C TYR A 67 8.20 15.05 5.58
N LEU A 68 6.99 15.48 5.94
CA LEU A 68 6.79 16.67 6.78
C LEU A 68 7.41 16.50 8.16
N SER A 69 7.34 15.32 8.75
CA SER A 69 7.98 14.99 10.02
C SER A 69 9.50 15.12 9.95
N MET A 70 10.13 14.50 8.93
CA MET A 70 11.57 14.59 8.71
C MET A 70 12.03 16.02 8.41
N ARG A 71 11.28 16.73 7.56
CA ARG A 71 11.55 18.13 7.23
C ARG A 71 11.52 19.00 8.48
N ARG A 72 10.60 18.73 9.41
CA ARG A 72 10.54 19.45 10.70
C ARG A 72 11.77 19.17 11.56
N GLY A 73 12.27 17.94 11.58
CA GLY A 73 13.55 17.60 12.21
C GLY A 73 14.72 18.37 11.61
N LEU A 74 14.75 18.51 10.27
CA LEU A 74 15.76 19.28 9.57
C LEU A 74 15.65 20.80 9.88
N ASP A 75 14.43 21.34 9.98
CA ASP A 75 14.17 22.72 10.38
C ASP A 75 14.73 23.00 11.78
N LEU A 76 14.46 22.10 12.72
CA LEU A 76 14.97 22.21 14.09
C LEU A 76 16.50 22.21 14.12
N LEU A 77 17.12 21.26 13.41
CA LEU A 77 18.58 21.17 13.32
C LEU A 77 19.19 22.43 12.72
N ALA A 78 18.62 22.93 11.62
CA ALA A 78 19.11 24.14 10.94
C ALA A 78 18.93 25.42 11.76
N ALA A 79 17.96 25.45 12.70
CA ALA A 79 17.72 26.62 13.58
C ALA A 79 18.68 26.70 14.77
N LEU A 80 19.48 25.65 15.03
CA LEU A 80 20.45 25.68 16.13
C LEU A 80 21.57 26.68 15.82
N PRO A 81 21.98 27.56 16.80
CA PRO A 81 23.00 28.57 16.57
C PRO A 81 24.38 28.03 16.14
N GLN A 82 24.64 26.75 16.46
CA GLN A 82 25.89 26.05 16.12
C GLN A 82 25.82 25.35 14.76
N ALA A 83 24.65 25.30 14.13
CA ALA A 83 24.48 24.65 12.85
C ALA A 83 24.99 25.52 11.71
N ASP A 84 25.66 24.90 10.75
CA ASP A 84 25.95 25.50 9.46
C ASP A 84 24.86 25.07 8.46
N PRO A 85 23.95 25.94 8.05
CA PRO A 85 22.85 25.58 7.16
C PRO A 85 23.31 25.19 5.75
N ALA A 86 24.55 25.49 5.36
CA ALA A 86 25.11 25.03 4.09
C ALA A 86 25.69 23.59 4.17
N ARG A 87 25.81 23.04 5.37
CA ARG A 87 26.40 21.70 5.61
C ARG A 87 25.43 20.78 6.36
N LEU A 88 24.19 20.72 5.89
CA LEU A 88 23.22 19.77 6.42
C LEU A 88 23.35 18.41 5.75
N GLY A 89 23.27 17.34 6.53
CA GLY A 89 23.33 15.97 6.04
C GLY A 89 22.23 15.11 6.64
N VAL A 90 21.92 14.01 5.98
CA VAL A 90 20.94 13.01 6.45
C VAL A 90 21.46 11.61 6.21
N THR A 91 21.14 10.68 7.13
CA THR A 91 21.48 9.26 7.02
C THR A 91 20.53 8.39 7.84
N GLY A 92 20.33 7.15 7.40
CA GLY A 92 19.55 6.14 8.09
C GLY A 92 19.66 4.77 7.43
N LEU A 93 19.22 3.72 8.15
CA LEU A 93 19.16 2.33 7.70
C LEU A 93 17.71 1.92 7.46
N SER A 94 17.46 1.05 6.46
CA SER A 94 16.14 0.44 6.23
C SER A 94 15.10 1.53 5.98
N GLY A 95 13.96 1.54 6.63
CA GLY A 95 13.04 2.67 6.59
C GLY A 95 13.71 4.03 6.86
N GLY A 96 14.82 4.08 7.62
CA GLY A 96 15.65 5.29 7.75
C GLY A 96 16.43 5.62 6.47
N GLY A 97 16.85 4.64 5.69
CA GLY A 97 17.42 4.80 4.36
C GLY A 97 16.38 5.36 3.39
N TRP A 98 15.18 4.80 3.40
CA TRP A 98 14.02 5.31 2.65
C TRP A 98 13.71 6.78 3.01
N GLN A 99 13.64 7.08 4.30
CA GLN A 99 13.46 8.45 4.79
C GLN A 99 14.59 9.37 4.31
N THR A 100 15.84 8.89 4.36
CA THR A 100 17.03 9.63 3.87
C THR A 100 16.87 9.99 2.41
N LEU A 101 16.43 9.04 1.58
CA LEU A 101 16.18 9.27 0.16
C LEU A 101 15.13 10.36 -0.06
N PHE A 102 13.92 10.20 0.50
CA PHE A 102 12.83 11.15 0.28
C PHE A 102 13.20 12.56 0.76
N LEU A 103 13.71 12.69 1.99
CA LEU A 103 14.08 13.98 2.51
C LEU A 103 15.17 14.64 1.66
N SER A 104 16.23 13.92 1.34
CA SER A 104 17.39 14.49 0.65
C SER A 104 17.12 14.81 -0.81
N SER A 105 16.20 14.11 -1.45
CA SER A 105 15.82 14.35 -2.85
C SER A 105 14.90 15.56 -2.97
N LEU A 106 13.97 15.75 -2.03
CA LEU A 106 12.93 16.79 -2.09
C LEU A 106 13.28 18.07 -1.31
N ASP A 107 14.30 18.05 -0.44
CA ASP A 107 14.77 19.22 0.29
C ASP A 107 16.22 19.56 -0.11
N GLU A 108 16.38 20.62 -0.87
CA GLU A 108 17.69 21.06 -1.41
C GLU A 108 18.68 21.48 -0.34
N ARG A 109 18.24 21.75 0.89
CA ARG A 109 19.12 22.09 2.02
C ARG A 109 20.01 20.91 2.43
N VAL A 110 19.60 19.67 2.09
CA VAL A 110 20.43 18.48 2.37
C VAL A 110 21.60 18.44 1.39
N ALA A 111 22.74 18.89 1.83
CA ALA A 111 23.97 18.95 1.04
C ALA A 111 24.57 17.56 0.80
N VAL A 112 24.58 16.68 1.80
CA VAL A 112 25.19 15.34 1.74
C VAL A 112 24.20 14.31 2.27
N ALA A 113 24.05 13.17 1.58
CA ALA A 113 23.23 12.05 2.02
C ALA A 113 24.02 10.75 2.02
N VAL A 114 23.80 9.92 3.06
CA VAL A 114 24.28 8.54 3.13
C VAL A 114 23.08 7.65 3.41
N GLU A 115 22.66 6.92 2.43
CA GLU A 115 21.54 6.01 2.48
C GLU A 115 22.06 4.59 2.70
N VAL A 116 21.42 3.83 3.61
CA VAL A 116 21.85 2.46 3.93
C VAL A 116 20.65 1.51 3.80
N ALA A 117 20.67 0.66 2.79
CA ALA A 117 19.75 -0.46 2.55
C ALA A 117 18.28 -0.09 2.83
N GLY A 118 17.77 0.98 2.19
CA GLY A 118 16.44 1.51 2.49
C GLY A 118 15.45 1.49 1.32
N PHE A 119 15.85 1.04 0.14
CA PHE A 119 14.96 0.93 -1.01
C PHE A 119 15.54 0.09 -2.15
N GLY A 120 14.67 -0.45 -2.98
CA GLY A 120 14.97 -1.06 -4.27
C GLY A 120 14.15 -0.42 -5.37
N ALA A 121 14.52 -0.63 -6.64
CA ALA A 121 13.68 -0.25 -7.76
C ALA A 121 12.49 -1.22 -7.88
N GLN A 122 11.38 -0.79 -8.48
CA GLN A 122 10.22 -1.65 -8.71
C GLN A 122 10.60 -2.95 -9.45
N GLN A 123 11.57 -2.89 -10.34
CA GLN A 123 12.03 -4.08 -11.05
C GLN A 123 12.77 -5.06 -10.13
N SER A 124 13.52 -4.61 -9.14
CA SER A 124 14.11 -5.51 -8.14
C SER A 124 13.03 -6.15 -7.26
N ASN A 125 11.99 -5.39 -6.90
CA ASN A 125 10.85 -5.88 -6.13
C ASN A 125 10.05 -6.93 -6.91
N LEU A 126 9.92 -6.80 -8.24
CA LEU A 126 9.29 -7.84 -9.09
C LEU A 126 10.09 -9.15 -9.13
N ILE A 127 11.42 -9.09 -8.95
CA ILE A 127 12.27 -10.29 -8.88
C ILE A 127 12.12 -11.00 -7.53
N ARG A 128 11.94 -10.23 -6.47
CA ARG A 128 11.72 -10.71 -5.11
C ARG A 128 10.54 -9.98 -4.46
N PRO A 129 9.31 -10.39 -4.79
CA PRO A 129 8.12 -9.74 -4.23
C PRO A 129 8.04 -9.77 -2.71
N GLU A 130 8.65 -10.78 -2.08
CA GLU A 130 8.75 -10.92 -0.64
C GLU A 130 9.52 -9.79 0.06
N ASP A 131 10.36 -9.05 -0.69
CA ASP A 131 11.10 -7.89 -0.17
C ASP A 131 10.23 -6.61 -0.14
N THR A 132 8.97 -6.69 -0.60
CA THR A 132 8.01 -5.58 -0.67
C THR A 132 6.90 -5.84 0.34
N ASP A 133 7.12 -5.57 1.61
CA ASP A 133 6.13 -5.85 2.65
C ASP A 133 5.69 -4.61 3.45
N GLU A 134 6.17 -3.41 3.08
CA GLU A 134 5.95 -2.18 3.82
C GLU A 134 5.04 -1.20 3.07
N VAL A 135 3.87 -0.93 3.67
CA VAL A 135 2.80 -0.12 3.06
C VAL A 135 3.26 1.29 2.74
N GLU A 136 4.04 1.90 3.63
CA GLU A 136 4.55 3.27 3.46
C GLU A 136 5.63 3.37 2.39
N GLU A 137 6.35 2.28 2.12
CA GLU A 137 7.37 2.21 1.07
C GLU A 137 6.77 1.89 -0.30
N SER A 138 5.46 1.64 -0.36
CA SER A 138 4.72 1.31 -1.58
C SER A 138 3.59 2.33 -1.85
N PRO A 139 3.92 3.64 -2.00
CA PRO A 139 2.88 4.66 -2.14
C PRO A 139 2.04 4.46 -3.40
N SER A 140 0.75 4.73 -3.31
CA SER A 140 -0.16 4.67 -4.44
C SER A 140 0.31 5.55 -5.61
N ASP A 141 0.32 5.01 -6.83
CA ASP A 141 0.70 5.67 -8.08
C ASP A 141 2.19 6.06 -8.18
N PHE A 142 3.05 5.63 -7.28
CA PHE A 142 4.43 6.10 -7.20
C PHE A 142 5.25 5.74 -8.46
N THR A 143 5.10 4.53 -8.99
CA THR A 143 5.88 4.07 -10.14
C THR A 143 5.19 4.29 -11.49
N VAL A 144 4.06 5.00 -11.53
CA VAL A 144 3.33 5.28 -12.79
C VAL A 144 4.17 6.05 -13.81
N ASN A 145 4.96 7.00 -13.38
CA ASN A 145 5.81 7.82 -14.25
C ASN A 145 7.28 7.77 -13.85
N GLU A 146 7.57 7.52 -12.59
CA GLU A 146 8.88 7.61 -11.96
C GLU A 146 9.08 6.38 -11.06
N ASP A 147 10.31 6.17 -10.60
CA ASP A 147 10.67 5.10 -9.66
C ASP A 147 11.81 5.63 -8.77
N TYR A 148 12.21 4.89 -7.77
CA TYR A 148 13.27 5.21 -6.83
C TYR A 148 14.58 5.71 -7.47
N PRO A 149 15.06 5.17 -8.61
CA PRO A 149 16.23 5.71 -9.30
C PRO A 149 16.11 7.21 -9.61
N PHE A 150 14.92 7.67 -10.01
CA PHE A 150 14.71 9.09 -10.34
C PHE A 150 14.77 9.99 -9.11
N LEU A 151 14.29 9.54 -7.96
CA LEU A 151 14.46 10.28 -6.69
C LEU A 151 15.94 10.43 -6.36
N VAL A 152 16.75 9.36 -6.49
CA VAL A 152 18.20 9.45 -6.28
C VAL A 152 18.83 10.39 -7.32
N ALA A 153 18.39 10.35 -8.57
CA ALA A 153 18.91 11.23 -9.63
C ALA A 153 18.67 12.73 -9.36
N LEU A 154 17.56 13.08 -8.67
CA LEU A 154 17.29 14.47 -8.22
C LEU A 154 18.37 15.00 -7.26
N ARG A 155 19.16 14.13 -6.68
CA ARG A 155 20.29 14.52 -5.84
C ARG A 155 21.45 15.11 -6.63
N ALA A 156 21.63 14.73 -7.89
CA ALA A 156 22.77 15.20 -8.70
C ALA A 156 22.79 16.72 -8.83
N PRO A 157 23.93 17.39 -8.62
CA PRO A 157 25.28 16.87 -8.36
C PRO A 157 25.64 16.74 -6.85
N ARG A 158 24.69 16.79 -5.93
CA ARG A 158 24.94 16.76 -4.48
C ARG A 158 25.49 15.42 -4.03
N PRO A 159 26.55 15.39 -3.18
CA PRO A 159 27.16 14.15 -2.71
C PRO A 159 26.16 13.15 -2.12
N THR A 160 26.21 11.93 -2.62
CA THR A 160 25.30 10.85 -2.26
C THR A 160 26.08 9.53 -2.20
N LEU A 161 26.03 8.84 -1.06
CA LEU A 161 26.57 7.50 -0.87
C LEU A 161 25.42 6.51 -0.68
N LEU A 162 25.38 5.49 -1.50
CA LEU A 162 24.49 4.33 -1.37
C LEU A 162 25.26 3.18 -0.78
N ILE A 163 24.81 2.65 0.35
CA ILE A 163 25.38 1.50 1.04
C ILE A 163 24.34 0.38 1.03
N HIS A 164 24.69 -0.78 0.50
CA HIS A 164 23.86 -1.97 0.54
C HIS A 164 24.65 -3.18 1.03
N ASN A 165 23.94 -4.15 1.61
CA ASN A 165 24.57 -5.31 2.22
C ASN A 165 24.53 -6.49 1.24
N GLY A 166 25.63 -7.23 1.12
CA GLY A 166 25.77 -8.31 0.14
C GLY A 166 24.92 -9.54 0.45
N GLU A 167 24.74 -9.83 1.74
CA GLU A 167 23.93 -10.93 2.26
C GLU A 167 22.72 -10.40 3.04
N ASP A 168 22.15 -9.27 2.57
CA ASP A 168 21.00 -8.65 3.23
C ASP A 168 19.87 -9.68 3.41
N ASP A 169 19.54 -9.96 4.65
CA ASP A 169 18.57 -10.97 5.07
C ASP A 169 17.17 -10.38 5.35
N CYS A 170 17.00 -9.09 5.03
CA CYS A 170 15.71 -8.40 5.04
C CYS A 170 15.20 -8.19 3.60
N CYS A 171 15.67 -7.14 2.94
CA CYS A 171 14.89 -6.55 1.86
C CYS A 171 15.72 -6.10 0.64
N PHE A 172 16.93 -5.54 0.80
CA PHE A 172 17.60 -4.73 -0.22
C PHE A 172 19.03 -5.23 -0.54
N ARG A 173 19.14 -6.47 -0.99
CA ARG A 173 20.42 -7.07 -1.34
C ARG A 173 21.17 -6.26 -2.41
N ALA A 174 22.46 -6.06 -2.19
CA ALA A 174 23.31 -5.24 -3.04
C ALA A 174 23.31 -5.70 -4.52
N ASP A 175 23.32 -7.00 -4.77
CA ASP A 175 23.34 -7.59 -6.12
C ASP A 175 22.02 -7.35 -6.90
N LEU A 176 20.90 -7.22 -6.20
CA LEU A 176 19.60 -6.93 -6.79
C LEU A 176 19.38 -5.42 -6.96
N VAL A 177 19.87 -4.60 -6.04
CA VAL A 177 19.64 -3.14 -6.08
C VAL A 177 20.60 -2.43 -7.04
N LYS A 178 21.87 -2.81 -7.04
CA LYS A 178 22.92 -2.13 -7.80
C LYS A 178 22.59 -1.92 -9.29
N PRO A 179 22.12 -2.93 -10.05
CA PRO A 179 21.82 -2.78 -11.47
C PRO A 179 20.68 -1.81 -11.76
N TYR A 180 19.69 -1.76 -10.87
CA TYR A 180 18.44 -1.03 -11.09
C TYR A 180 18.41 0.35 -10.40
N ILE A 181 19.32 0.61 -9.45
CA ILE A 181 19.47 1.92 -8.81
C ILE A 181 20.80 2.54 -9.23
N TYR A 182 21.93 2.06 -8.70
CA TYR A 182 23.23 2.72 -8.84
C TYR A 182 23.65 2.88 -10.30
N GLU A 183 23.55 1.82 -11.10
CA GLU A 183 23.96 1.88 -12.51
C GLU A 183 23.05 2.80 -13.33
N GLN A 184 21.77 2.91 -12.97
CA GLN A 184 20.81 3.77 -13.67
C GLN A 184 21.04 5.26 -13.40
N ILE A 185 21.55 5.63 -12.22
CA ILE A 185 21.70 7.04 -11.84
C ILE A 185 23.08 7.63 -12.19
N LYS A 186 24.10 6.81 -12.43
CA LYS A 186 25.44 7.27 -12.83
C LYS A 186 25.43 8.28 -13.98
N PRO A 187 24.65 8.10 -15.06
CA PRO A 187 24.59 9.04 -16.15
C PRO A 187 24.15 10.46 -15.73
N PHE A 188 23.26 10.57 -14.74
CA PHE A 188 22.79 11.89 -14.25
C PHE A 188 23.93 12.65 -13.56
N PHE A 189 24.70 12.00 -12.70
CA PHE A 189 25.87 12.63 -12.08
C PHE A 189 26.94 13.02 -13.12
N LYS A 190 27.10 12.20 -14.16
CA LYS A 190 28.01 12.49 -15.27
C LYS A 190 27.60 13.74 -16.05
N LEU A 191 26.29 14.01 -16.24
CA LEU A 191 25.82 15.22 -16.90
C LEU A 191 26.30 16.51 -16.21
N TYR A 192 26.53 16.45 -14.91
CA TYR A 192 27.06 17.58 -14.12
C TYR A 192 28.59 17.54 -13.94
N GLY A 193 29.28 16.54 -14.50
CA GLY A 193 30.72 16.32 -14.26
C GLY A 193 31.03 16.00 -12.78
N ALA A 194 30.07 15.37 -12.10
CA ALA A 194 30.10 15.12 -10.65
C ALA A 194 30.11 13.63 -10.31
N GLU A 195 30.69 12.79 -11.15
CA GLU A 195 30.74 11.33 -10.94
C GLU A 195 31.32 10.94 -9.59
N ALA A 196 32.33 11.71 -9.12
CA ALA A 196 32.96 11.48 -7.82
C ALA A 196 32.06 11.82 -6.62
N ALA A 197 30.93 12.50 -6.84
CA ALA A 197 29.95 12.79 -5.80
C ALA A 197 28.96 11.64 -5.56
N LEU A 198 28.90 10.66 -6.46
CA LEU A 198 28.10 9.46 -6.30
C LEU A 198 28.99 8.29 -5.84
N GLY A 199 28.76 7.81 -4.61
CA GLY A 199 29.42 6.65 -4.03
C GLY A 199 28.54 5.42 -4.01
N TRP A 200 29.17 4.23 -4.08
CA TRP A 200 28.56 2.93 -3.81
C TRP A 200 29.45 2.15 -2.87
N HIS A 201 28.88 1.61 -1.81
CA HIS A 201 29.57 0.66 -0.92
C HIS A 201 28.73 -0.60 -0.75
N GLU A 202 29.38 -1.75 -0.83
CA GLU A 202 28.77 -3.04 -0.58
C GLU A 202 29.39 -3.63 0.69
N ASN A 203 28.60 -3.67 1.76
CA ASN A 203 29.01 -4.30 3.01
C ASN A 203 28.96 -5.82 2.87
N ARG A 204 30.05 -6.48 3.24
CA ARG A 204 30.18 -7.94 3.23
C ARG A 204 30.51 -8.52 4.60
N GLU A 205 30.71 -7.68 5.60
CA GLU A 205 31.03 -8.08 6.96
C GLU A 205 30.33 -7.15 7.97
N PRO A 206 29.23 -7.63 8.60
CA PRO A 206 28.66 -8.98 8.53
C PRO A 206 27.90 -9.29 7.23
N GLY A 207 27.62 -8.34 6.37
CA GLY A 207 26.88 -8.48 5.11
C GLY A 207 25.37 -8.60 5.25
N THR A 208 24.85 -8.88 6.43
CA THR A 208 23.40 -8.92 6.73
C THR A 208 22.78 -7.53 6.79
N HIS A 209 21.48 -7.42 6.99
CA HIS A 209 20.80 -6.11 7.13
C HIS A 209 21.30 -5.34 8.35
N ASN A 210 22.14 -4.31 8.15
CA ASN A 210 22.84 -3.67 9.26
C ASN A 210 23.32 -2.25 8.99
N TYR A 211 23.55 -1.49 10.09
CA TYR A 211 24.36 -0.28 10.11
C TYR A 211 25.49 -0.43 11.15
N GLN A 212 26.23 -1.55 11.05
CA GLN A 212 27.33 -1.88 11.93
C GLN A 212 28.60 -1.13 11.56
N LEU A 213 29.75 -1.54 12.12
CA LEU A 213 30.99 -0.79 12.10
C LEU A 213 31.42 -0.32 10.72
N ASP A 214 31.50 -1.25 9.74
CA ASP A 214 31.94 -0.90 8.38
C ASP A 214 31.04 0.17 7.75
N ASN A 215 29.71 -0.03 7.76
CA ASN A 215 28.76 0.92 7.22
C ASN A 215 28.85 2.29 7.93
N ARG A 216 29.05 2.29 9.27
CA ARG A 216 29.25 3.54 10.02
C ARG A 216 30.52 4.27 9.62
N GLU A 217 31.63 3.54 9.45
CA GLU A 217 32.91 4.14 9.05
C GLU A 217 32.87 4.73 7.63
N GLN A 218 32.15 4.07 6.70
CA GLN A 218 31.92 4.64 5.37
C GLN A 218 31.14 5.96 5.47
N ALA A 219 30.10 6.00 6.31
CA ALA A 219 29.33 7.23 6.53
C ALA A 219 30.19 8.34 7.16
N TYR A 220 30.98 8.03 8.22
CA TYR A 220 31.87 9.03 8.84
C TYR A 220 32.84 9.60 7.83
N ARG A 221 33.46 8.76 7.05
CA ARG A 221 34.43 9.14 6.01
C ARG A 221 33.80 10.02 4.95
N PHE A 222 32.62 9.64 4.46
CA PHE A 222 31.92 10.38 3.43
C PHE A 222 31.48 11.77 3.90
N PHE A 223 30.85 11.88 5.08
CA PHE A 223 30.45 13.17 5.62
C PHE A 223 31.65 14.07 5.93
N THR A 224 32.70 13.55 6.59
CA THR A 224 33.88 14.38 6.92
C THR A 224 34.61 14.88 5.67
N GLN A 225 34.68 14.06 4.63
CA GLN A 225 35.27 14.46 3.34
C GLN A 225 34.47 15.61 2.70
N HIS A 226 33.16 15.46 2.56
CA HIS A 226 32.34 16.45 1.86
C HIS A 226 32.06 17.70 2.68
N PHE A 227 32.10 17.61 4.00
CA PHE A 227 32.04 18.79 4.88
C PHE A 227 33.40 19.41 5.17
N GLN A 228 34.47 18.88 4.59
CA GLN A 228 35.82 19.37 4.74
C GLN A 228 36.29 19.43 6.22
N LEU A 229 35.94 18.40 6.96
CA LEU A 229 36.34 18.22 8.34
C LEU A 229 37.56 17.28 8.42
N PRO A 230 38.32 17.30 9.53
CA PRO A 230 39.40 16.33 9.72
C PRO A 230 38.86 14.90 9.66
N VAL A 231 39.42 14.10 8.74
CA VAL A 231 38.96 12.71 8.54
C VAL A 231 39.60 11.83 9.61
N THR A 232 38.76 11.16 10.40
CA THR A 232 39.15 10.08 11.30
C THR A 232 38.62 8.78 10.70
N PRO A 233 39.47 7.88 10.19
CA PRO A 233 38.99 6.70 9.46
C PRO A 233 38.24 5.71 10.35
N ASP A 234 38.68 5.51 11.58
CA ASP A 234 38.17 4.49 12.47
C ASP A 234 37.10 5.04 13.42
N GLU A 235 36.19 4.18 13.83
CA GLU A 235 35.19 4.54 14.84
C GLU A 235 35.85 4.86 16.18
N ILE A 236 35.45 5.97 16.79
CA ILE A 236 35.90 6.38 18.12
C ILE A 236 35.10 5.60 19.15
N VAL A 237 35.78 4.88 20.03
CA VAL A 237 35.15 4.09 21.10
C VAL A 237 34.15 4.95 21.87
N SER A 238 32.91 4.44 22.02
CA SER A 238 31.79 5.15 22.66
C SER A 238 30.87 4.24 23.49
N ASP A 239 31.28 2.99 23.76
CA ASP A 239 30.44 2.02 24.47
C ASP A 239 29.98 2.51 25.85
N ALA A 240 30.85 3.22 26.59
CA ALA A 240 30.54 3.80 27.90
C ALA A 240 29.55 4.99 27.85
N GLU A 241 29.25 5.50 26.66
CA GLU A 241 28.38 6.65 26.46
C GLU A 241 26.97 6.24 26.01
N ILE A 242 26.76 4.94 25.72
CA ILE A 242 25.46 4.40 25.35
C ILE A 242 24.48 4.53 26.51
N ARG A 243 23.27 4.98 26.21
CA ARG A 243 22.18 5.19 27.15
C ARG A 243 21.05 4.20 26.92
N THR A 244 20.31 3.92 27.96
CA THR A 244 19.08 3.12 27.89
C THR A 244 17.93 3.94 27.29
N SER A 245 16.90 3.28 26.75
CA SER A 245 15.68 3.94 26.28
C SER A 245 15.05 4.84 27.37
N ARG A 246 15.12 4.44 28.64
CA ARG A 246 14.60 5.24 29.76
C ARG A 246 15.39 6.54 29.98
N GLU A 247 16.70 6.52 29.78
CA GLU A 247 17.55 7.71 29.93
C GLU A 247 17.41 8.67 28.78
N LEU A 248 17.04 8.18 27.59
CA LEU A 248 16.83 8.97 26.39
C LEU A 248 15.38 9.44 26.23
N ALA A 249 14.45 8.91 27.04
CA ALA A 249 13.04 9.24 26.93
C ALA A 249 12.79 10.74 27.13
N THR A 250 12.10 11.35 26.18
CA THR A 250 11.71 12.77 26.20
C THR A 250 10.25 12.97 26.61
N GLY A 251 9.45 11.89 26.57
CA GLY A 251 8.01 11.90 26.79
C GLY A 251 7.23 12.49 25.61
N LEU A 252 5.97 12.10 25.51
CA LEU A 252 5.08 12.60 24.47
C LEU A 252 4.15 13.68 25.02
N PRO A 253 3.79 14.70 24.22
CA PRO A 253 2.73 15.63 24.60
C PRO A 253 1.41 14.90 24.87
N ALA A 254 0.63 15.38 25.82
CA ALA A 254 -0.66 14.77 26.19
C ALA A 254 -1.67 14.72 25.02
N ASN A 255 -1.52 15.61 24.04
CA ASN A 255 -2.33 15.71 22.85
C ASN A 255 -1.60 15.19 21.60
N ASN A 256 -0.67 14.25 21.74
CA ASN A 256 0.02 13.66 20.62
C ASN A 256 -0.98 12.98 19.66
N LEU A 257 -0.92 13.35 18.38
CA LEU A 257 -1.81 12.82 17.35
C LEU A 257 -1.22 11.53 16.78
N THR A 258 -2.03 10.47 16.71
CA THR A 258 -1.64 9.22 16.06
C THR A 258 -2.01 9.23 14.57
N VAL A 259 -1.44 8.31 13.78
CA VAL A 259 -1.74 8.14 12.35
C VAL A 259 -3.24 7.88 12.14
N ALA A 260 -3.80 6.94 12.89
CA ALA A 260 -5.24 6.63 12.80
C ALA A 260 -6.11 7.83 13.20
N ALA A 261 -5.74 8.57 14.26
CA ALA A 261 -6.46 9.78 14.66
C ALA A 261 -6.35 10.89 13.61
N LEU A 262 -5.21 11.04 12.95
CA LEU A 262 -5.04 11.99 11.84
C LEU A 262 -5.96 11.65 10.66
N ALA A 263 -5.98 10.39 10.22
CA ALA A 263 -6.85 9.94 9.13
C ALA A 263 -8.33 10.20 9.46
N LYS A 264 -8.75 9.88 10.69
CA LYS A 264 -10.10 10.16 11.18
C LYS A 264 -10.43 11.66 11.20
N GLN A 265 -9.52 12.49 11.67
CA GLN A 265 -9.68 13.95 11.67
C GLN A 265 -9.84 14.48 10.25
N LEU A 266 -9.01 14.05 9.31
CA LEU A 266 -9.12 14.43 7.89
C LEU A 266 -10.43 13.93 7.29
N GLY A 267 -10.83 12.70 7.57
CA GLY A 267 -12.10 12.11 7.13
C GLY A 267 -13.32 12.91 7.60
N SER A 268 -13.30 13.40 8.85
CA SER A 268 -14.39 14.20 9.42
C SER A 268 -14.55 15.59 8.75
N GLN A 269 -13.52 16.07 8.05
CA GLN A 269 -13.54 17.34 7.33
C GLN A 269 -14.05 17.20 5.89
N ILE A 270 -14.27 15.97 5.41
CA ILE A 270 -14.74 15.73 4.04
C ILE A 270 -16.21 16.15 3.94
N VAL A 271 -16.46 17.14 3.09
CA VAL A 271 -17.81 17.59 2.76
C VAL A 271 -18.13 17.22 1.32
N ARG A 272 -19.18 16.42 1.13
CA ARG A 272 -19.66 16.05 -0.21
C ARG A 272 -20.95 16.81 -0.52
N PRO A 273 -21.11 17.37 -1.74
CA PRO A 273 -22.37 18.01 -2.15
C PRO A 273 -23.55 17.05 -2.01
N ALA A 274 -24.74 17.55 -1.69
CA ALA A 274 -25.93 16.71 -1.61
C ALA A 274 -26.22 16.00 -2.95
N ILE A 275 -26.82 14.83 -2.86
CA ILE A 275 -27.31 14.10 -4.04
C ILE A 275 -28.54 14.84 -4.59
N PRO A 276 -28.57 15.27 -5.86
CA PRO A 276 -29.70 16.03 -6.40
C PRO A 276 -31.00 15.23 -6.36
N GLU A 277 -32.10 15.92 -6.06
CA GLU A 277 -33.45 15.35 -6.09
C GLU A 277 -34.15 15.54 -7.45
N ASP A 278 -33.81 16.62 -8.16
CA ASP A 278 -34.33 16.88 -9.51
C ASP A 278 -33.79 15.87 -10.52
N ASN A 279 -34.64 15.31 -11.37
CA ASN A 279 -34.27 14.25 -12.28
C ASN A 279 -33.23 14.67 -13.33
N ALA A 280 -33.24 15.90 -13.82
CA ALA A 280 -32.29 16.36 -14.82
C ALA A 280 -30.91 16.63 -14.21
N GLU A 281 -30.90 17.28 -13.03
CA GLU A 281 -29.69 17.47 -12.25
C GLU A 281 -29.12 16.12 -11.81
N ARG A 282 -29.97 15.19 -11.39
CA ARG A 282 -29.63 13.83 -11.01
C ARG A 282 -28.93 13.09 -12.13
N ALA A 283 -29.45 13.08 -13.35
CA ALA A 283 -28.84 12.42 -14.48
C ALA A 283 -27.44 12.98 -14.82
N SER A 284 -27.30 14.32 -14.71
CA SER A 284 -26.01 14.99 -14.91
C SER A 284 -25.00 14.59 -13.82
N TRP A 285 -25.45 14.60 -12.55
CA TRP A 285 -24.66 14.18 -11.40
C TRP A 285 -24.21 12.73 -11.53
N GLU A 286 -25.10 11.81 -11.85
CA GLU A 286 -24.78 10.39 -12.02
C GLU A 286 -23.72 10.18 -13.09
N LYS A 287 -23.82 10.86 -14.23
CA LYS A 287 -22.83 10.79 -15.31
C LYS A 287 -21.44 11.24 -14.82
N ALA A 288 -21.40 12.37 -14.11
CA ALA A 288 -20.14 12.91 -13.57
C ALA A 288 -19.55 11.99 -12.50
N GLN A 289 -20.39 11.50 -11.58
CA GLN A 289 -19.94 10.62 -10.50
C GLN A 289 -19.47 9.25 -11.00
N ARG A 290 -20.14 8.65 -11.99
CA ARG A 290 -19.65 7.41 -12.60
C ARG A 290 -18.30 7.60 -13.28
N LYS A 291 -18.08 8.74 -13.93
CA LYS A 291 -16.75 9.07 -14.50
C LYS A 291 -15.70 9.20 -13.39
N GLN A 292 -16.03 9.89 -12.29
CA GLN A 292 -15.13 10.03 -11.14
C GLN A 292 -14.86 8.67 -10.50
N LEU A 293 -15.89 7.84 -10.28
CA LEU A 293 -15.75 6.51 -9.67
C LEU A 293 -14.80 5.62 -10.50
N ARG A 294 -14.99 5.58 -11.83
CA ARG A 294 -14.09 4.84 -12.72
C ARG A 294 -12.65 5.31 -12.62
N SER A 295 -12.44 6.61 -12.46
CA SER A 295 -11.09 7.18 -12.28
C SER A 295 -10.48 6.80 -10.92
N VAL A 296 -11.25 6.89 -9.84
CA VAL A 296 -10.79 6.58 -8.47
C VAL A 296 -10.38 5.12 -8.35
N VAL A 297 -11.26 4.20 -8.79
CA VAL A 297 -10.95 2.76 -8.72
C VAL A 297 -10.12 2.26 -9.90
N ARG A 298 -9.67 3.14 -10.79
CA ARG A 298 -8.88 2.77 -12.00
C ARG A 298 -9.57 1.70 -12.86
N TYR A 299 -10.90 1.73 -12.92
CA TYR A 299 -11.67 0.75 -13.68
C TYR A 299 -11.33 0.78 -15.17
N LYS A 300 -10.85 -0.34 -15.68
CA LYS A 300 -10.61 -0.61 -17.10
C LYS A 300 -11.56 -1.73 -17.53
N PRO A 301 -12.47 -1.50 -18.48
CA PRO A 301 -13.38 -2.56 -18.91
C PRO A 301 -12.61 -3.70 -19.56
N VAL A 302 -12.88 -4.92 -19.13
CA VAL A 302 -12.31 -6.15 -19.70
C VAL A 302 -13.44 -7.03 -20.26
N ALA A 303 -13.06 -8.06 -21.03
CA ALA A 303 -13.98 -9.05 -21.55
C ALA A 303 -13.46 -10.45 -21.26
N VAL A 304 -14.36 -11.39 -21.01
CA VAL A 304 -14.01 -12.81 -20.97
C VAL A 304 -13.60 -13.25 -22.36
N GLU A 305 -12.33 -13.53 -22.56
CA GLU A 305 -11.78 -14.06 -23.80
C GLU A 305 -12.03 -15.56 -23.90
N ASN A 306 -11.73 -16.28 -22.83
CA ASN A 306 -11.96 -17.71 -22.72
C ASN A 306 -12.64 -18.09 -21.40
N ALA A 307 -13.64 -18.97 -21.49
CA ALA A 307 -14.26 -19.59 -20.31
C ALA A 307 -13.98 -21.11 -20.37
N TRP A 308 -12.88 -21.50 -19.76
CA TRP A 308 -12.45 -22.90 -19.77
C TRP A 308 -13.24 -23.71 -18.76
N ARG A 309 -13.94 -24.74 -19.25
CA ARG A 309 -14.62 -25.71 -18.39
C ARG A 309 -13.61 -26.72 -17.85
N MET A 310 -13.16 -26.51 -16.63
CA MET A 310 -12.16 -27.35 -15.97
C MET A 310 -12.74 -28.68 -15.45
N ALA A 311 -14.00 -28.67 -15.02
CA ALA A 311 -14.70 -29.86 -14.57
C ALA A 311 -16.19 -29.79 -14.89
N ASN A 312 -16.81 -30.98 -15.06
CA ASN A 312 -18.24 -31.14 -15.28
C ASN A 312 -18.70 -32.40 -14.52
N THR A 313 -19.45 -32.21 -13.44
CA THR A 313 -19.90 -33.30 -12.57
C THR A 313 -21.40 -33.24 -12.35
N LYS A 314 -22.01 -34.42 -12.21
CA LYS A 314 -23.40 -34.56 -11.81
C LYS A 314 -23.44 -35.49 -10.60
N HIS A 315 -23.88 -34.98 -9.47
CA HIS A 315 -23.92 -35.73 -8.22
C HIS A 315 -25.04 -35.23 -7.32
N LEU A 316 -25.75 -36.16 -6.65
CA LEU A 316 -26.84 -35.86 -5.70
C LEU A 316 -27.85 -34.82 -6.22
N GLY A 317 -28.24 -34.91 -7.48
CA GLY A 317 -29.23 -34.01 -8.08
C GLY A 317 -28.69 -32.65 -8.51
N LEU A 318 -27.39 -32.37 -8.34
CA LEU A 318 -26.72 -31.16 -8.79
C LEU A 318 -25.91 -31.41 -10.05
N HIS A 319 -25.92 -30.44 -10.95
CA HIS A 319 -25.00 -30.29 -12.05
C HIS A 319 -24.01 -29.16 -11.69
N THR A 320 -22.72 -29.48 -11.65
CA THR A 320 -21.65 -28.56 -11.25
C THR A 320 -20.64 -28.42 -12.37
N LEU A 321 -20.35 -27.20 -12.77
CA LEU A 321 -19.38 -26.83 -13.79
C LEU A 321 -18.32 -25.92 -13.15
N SER A 322 -17.08 -26.36 -13.12
CA SER A 322 -15.97 -25.49 -12.67
C SER A 322 -15.38 -24.75 -13.88
N TYR A 323 -15.17 -23.46 -13.74
CA TYR A 323 -14.63 -22.60 -14.79
C TYR A 323 -13.35 -21.90 -14.32
N ARG A 324 -12.43 -21.71 -15.29
CA ARG A 324 -11.43 -20.65 -15.29
C ARG A 324 -11.84 -19.66 -16.38
N PHE A 325 -11.92 -18.39 -16.01
CA PHE A 325 -12.16 -17.29 -16.93
C PHE A 325 -10.84 -16.58 -17.19
N ASP A 326 -10.41 -16.52 -18.45
CA ASP A 326 -9.29 -15.70 -18.87
C ASP A 326 -9.84 -14.42 -19.49
N PHE A 327 -9.29 -13.27 -19.09
CA PHE A 327 -9.70 -11.97 -19.59
C PHE A 327 -8.66 -11.42 -20.60
N ASN A 328 -9.10 -10.49 -21.43
CA ASN A 328 -8.27 -9.89 -22.48
C ASN A 328 -7.16 -8.95 -21.95
N ASP A 329 -7.03 -8.77 -20.65
CA ASP A 329 -5.92 -8.10 -19.98
C ASP A 329 -4.84 -9.07 -19.46
N GLY A 330 -5.02 -10.38 -19.69
CA GLY A 330 -4.11 -11.43 -19.26
C GLY A 330 -4.36 -11.96 -17.86
N LEU A 331 -5.30 -11.38 -17.10
CA LEU A 331 -5.67 -11.85 -15.78
C LEU A 331 -6.72 -12.97 -15.84
N SER A 332 -6.94 -13.67 -14.72
CA SER A 332 -7.89 -14.77 -14.63
C SER A 332 -8.74 -14.68 -13.37
N ALA A 333 -9.94 -15.26 -13.46
CA ALA A 333 -10.82 -15.54 -12.32
C ALA A 333 -11.23 -17.02 -12.33
N THR A 334 -11.76 -17.52 -11.23
CA THR A 334 -12.31 -18.88 -11.13
C THR A 334 -13.73 -18.86 -10.63
N GLY A 335 -14.53 -19.82 -11.05
CA GLY A 335 -15.90 -19.94 -10.57
C GLY A 335 -16.48 -21.33 -10.69
N VAL A 336 -17.49 -21.58 -9.87
CA VAL A 336 -18.25 -22.82 -9.91
C VAL A 336 -19.71 -22.50 -10.18
N TRP A 337 -20.21 -22.97 -11.31
CA TRP A 337 -21.60 -22.82 -11.69
C TRP A 337 -22.38 -24.08 -11.28
N LEU A 338 -23.40 -23.90 -10.45
CA LEU A 338 -24.25 -24.94 -9.89
C LEU A 338 -25.71 -24.74 -10.32
N ALA A 339 -26.35 -25.82 -10.65
CA ALA A 339 -27.79 -25.86 -10.91
C ALA A 339 -28.34 -27.21 -10.45
N ALA A 340 -29.59 -27.26 -9.98
CA ALA A 340 -30.26 -28.55 -9.84
C ALA A 340 -30.45 -29.18 -11.23
N ILE A 341 -30.32 -30.51 -11.38
CA ILE A 341 -30.53 -31.20 -12.65
C ILE A 341 -31.95 -30.97 -13.19
N SER A 342 -32.89 -30.73 -12.26
CA SER A 342 -34.30 -30.43 -12.55
C SER A 342 -34.54 -28.91 -12.79
N SER A 343 -33.55 -28.06 -12.68
CA SER A 343 -33.72 -26.62 -12.92
C SER A 343 -34.21 -26.35 -14.34
N GLN A 344 -35.16 -25.44 -14.46
CA GLN A 344 -35.64 -24.99 -15.77
C GLN A 344 -34.56 -24.19 -16.47
N ALA A 345 -34.51 -24.23 -17.79
CA ALA A 345 -33.54 -23.49 -18.58
C ALA A 345 -33.66 -21.95 -18.37
N ASP A 346 -34.84 -21.50 -17.99
CA ASP A 346 -35.15 -20.12 -17.72
C ASP A 346 -35.09 -19.71 -16.23
N ALA A 347 -34.54 -20.56 -15.36
CA ALA A 347 -34.34 -20.24 -13.95
C ALA A 347 -33.51 -18.95 -13.76
N PRO A 348 -33.79 -18.13 -12.74
CA PRO A 348 -32.98 -17.00 -12.39
C PRO A 348 -31.53 -17.41 -12.13
N VAL A 349 -30.58 -16.51 -12.47
CA VAL A 349 -29.16 -16.75 -12.25
C VAL A 349 -28.63 -15.74 -11.25
N THR A 350 -27.94 -16.24 -10.23
CA THR A 350 -27.31 -15.43 -9.19
C THR A 350 -25.79 -15.66 -9.20
N ILE A 351 -25.03 -14.56 -9.21
CA ILE A 351 -23.59 -14.59 -8.89
C ILE A 351 -23.46 -14.43 -7.37
N VAL A 352 -22.57 -15.21 -6.78
CA VAL A 352 -22.25 -15.15 -5.35
C VAL A 352 -20.77 -14.81 -5.19
N LEU A 353 -20.48 -13.76 -4.39
CA LEU A 353 -19.15 -13.38 -3.96
C LEU A 353 -19.03 -13.55 -2.45
N ASN A 354 -17.86 -13.97 -1.97
CA ASN A 354 -17.57 -14.12 -0.55
C ASN A 354 -16.13 -13.70 -0.27
N ASP A 355 -15.89 -12.88 0.75
CA ASP A 355 -14.56 -12.43 1.13
C ASP A 355 -13.59 -13.58 1.45
N LYS A 356 -14.13 -14.75 1.84
CA LYS A 356 -13.37 -15.97 2.12
C LYS A 356 -13.26 -16.92 0.92
N GLY A 357 -13.62 -16.44 -0.27
CA GLY A 357 -13.68 -17.21 -1.50
C GLY A 357 -14.94 -18.08 -1.65
N TYR A 358 -15.17 -18.57 -2.87
CA TYR A 358 -16.40 -19.29 -3.23
C TYR A 358 -16.65 -20.55 -2.39
N LYS A 359 -15.61 -21.18 -1.84
CA LYS A 359 -15.74 -22.36 -0.98
C LYS A 359 -16.50 -22.07 0.32
N ALA A 360 -16.45 -20.82 0.79
CA ALA A 360 -17.17 -20.38 1.99
C ALA A 360 -18.64 -20.02 1.71
N SER A 361 -19.09 -20.08 0.45
CA SER A 361 -20.44 -19.65 0.03
C SER A 361 -21.48 -20.78 0.09
N GLU A 362 -21.21 -21.90 0.72
CA GLU A 362 -22.11 -23.09 0.72
C GLU A 362 -23.54 -22.75 1.14
N SER A 363 -23.72 -21.98 2.22
CA SER A 363 -25.05 -21.62 2.72
C SER A 363 -25.84 -20.77 1.73
N MET A 364 -25.18 -19.77 1.11
CA MET A 364 -25.77 -18.88 0.11
C MET A 364 -26.15 -19.66 -1.15
N VAL A 365 -25.23 -20.48 -1.65
CA VAL A 365 -25.46 -21.36 -2.82
C VAL A 365 -26.63 -22.30 -2.56
N THR A 366 -26.64 -22.98 -1.42
CA THR A 366 -27.72 -23.92 -1.04
C THR A 366 -29.08 -23.24 -0.97
N ALA A 367 -29.13 -22.03 -0.36
CA ALA A 367 -30.39 -21.27 -0.27
C ALA A 367 -30.92 -20.89 -1.65
N ARG A 368 -30.08 -20.52 -2.61
CA ARG A 368 -30.47 -20.16 -3.97
C ARG A 368 -30.89 -21.40 -4.80
N ILE A 369 -30.13 -22.47 -4.73
CA ILE A 369 -30.47 -23.73 -5.40
C ILE A 369 -31.82 -24.26 -4.91
N ASN A 370 -32.12 -24.21 -3.61
CA ASN A 370 -33.40 -24.64 -3.04
C ASN A 370 -34.59 -23.76 -3.50
N ARG A 371 -34.33 -22.55 -4.00
CA ARG A 371 -35.33 -21.68 -4.65
C ARG A 371 -35.47 -21.96 -6.15
N GLY A 372 -34.75 -22.95 -6.69
CA GLY A 372 -34.75 -23.29 -8.11
C GLY A 372 -33.85 -22.38 -8.97
N GLU A 373 -32.99 -21.57 -8.37
CA GLU A 373 -32.06 -20.66 -9.09
C GLU A 373 -30.82 -21.44 -9.57
N GLN A 374 -30.12 -20.89 -10.55
CA GLN A 374 -28.76 -21.29 -10.91
C GLN A 374 -27.78 -20.32 -10.22
N VAL A 375 -26.62 -20.80 -9.80
CA VAL A 375 -25.66 -20.00 -9.04
C VAL A 375 -24.28 -20.13 -9.65
N LEU A 376 -23.62 -18.98 -9.89
CA LEU A 376 -22.19 -18.92 -10.16
C LEU A 376 -21.50 -18.37 -8.91
N ALA A 377 -20.82 -19.21 -8.16
CA ALA A 377 -19.94 -18.79 -7.07
C ALA A 377 -18.58 -18.43 -7.67
N LEU A 378 -18.16 -17.18 -7.53
CA LEU A 378 -17.03 -16.57 -8.25
C LEU A 378 -15.95 -16.10 -7.29
N ASP A 379 -14.69 -16.43 -7.58
CA ASP A 379 -13.50 -15.81 -7.01
C ASP A 379 -12.86 -14.89 -8.07
N THR A 380 -12.84 -13.60 -7.80
CA THR A 380 -12.08 -12.61 -8.58
C THR A 380 -10.60 -12.68 -8.23
N ILE A 381 -9.76 -11.92 -8.92
CA ILE A 381 -8.32 -11.84 -8.60
C ILE A 381 -8.11 -11.56 -7.10
N LEU A 382 -7.04 -12.08 -6.53
CA LEU A 382 -6.63 -11.91 -5.12
C LEU A 382 -7.63 -12.47 -4.08
N ASN A 383 -8.60 -13.28 -4.49
CA ASN A 383 -9.60 -13.86 -3.59
C ASN A 383 -9.68 -15.38 -3.72
N GLY A 384 -9.86 -16.08 -2.62
CA GLY A 384 -10.14 -17.51 -2.58
C GLY A 384 -9.11 -18.35 -3.33
N ALA A 385 -9.54 -19.00 -4.42
CA ALA A 385 -8.68 -19.87 -5.23
C ALA A 385 -7.64 -19.12 -6.10
N THR A 386 -7.79 -17.81 -6.24
CA THR A 386 -6.87 -16.96 -7.01
C THR A 386 -5.88 -16.19 -6.13
N THR A 387 -5.97 -16.32 -4.81
CA THR A 387 -5.00 -15.74 -3.88
C THR A 387 -3.63 -16.39 -4.09
N PRO A 388 -2.56 -15.59 -4.27
CA PRO A 388 -1.20 -16.10 -4.34
C PRO A 388 -0.83 -16.88 -3.08
N LYS A 389 -0.11 -18.00 -3.24
CA LYS A 389 0.19 -18.90 -2.12
C LYS A 389 1.58 -18.67 -1.50
N GLU A 390 2.44 -17.96 -2.19
CA GLU A 390 3.88 -17.91 -1.92
C GLU A 390 4.34 -16.58 -1.32
N SER A 391 3.42 -15.64 -1.10
CA SER A 391 3.73 -14.33 -0.53
C SER A 391 2.68 -13.91 0.50
N ASP A 392 3.02 -12.94 1.33
CA ASP A 392 2.02 -12.21 2.11
C ASP A 392 0.91 -11.71 1.19
N ALA A 393 -0.34 -11.89 1.60
CA ALA A 393 -1.51 -11.54 0.80
C ALA A 393 -1.55 -10.04 0.41
N ALA A 394 -0.84 -9.19 1.15
CA ALA A 394 -0.78 -7.75 0.90
C ALA A 394 0.27 -7.34 -0.16
N VAL A 395 1.27 -8.16 -0.44
CA VAL A 395 2.40 -7.82 -1.35
C VAL A 395 1.90 -7.46 -2.75
N TRP A 396 1.11 -8.32 -3.37
CA TRP A 396 0.61 -8.06 -4.72
C TRP A 396 -0.33 -6.85 -4.80
N PRO A 397 -1.29 -6.65 -3.87
CA PRO A 397 -2.02 -5.39 -3.78
C PRO A 397 -1.13 -4.16 -3.65
N MET A 398 -0.08 -4.18 -2.82
CA MET A 398 0.87 -3.06 -2.69
C MET A 398 1.56 -2.75 -4.03
N MET A 399 2.10 -3.76 -4.70
CA MET A 399 2.74 -3.58 -6.01
C MET A 399 1.77 -3.01 -7.05
N LEU A 400 0.53 -3.52 -7.11
CA LEU A 400 -0.49 -3.03 -8.03
C LEU A 400 -0.84 -1.57 -7.78
N VAL A 401 -1.00 -1.15 -6.52
CA VAL A 401 -1.33 0.26 -6.21
C VAL A 401 -0.17 1.19 -6.50
N THR A 402 1.06 0.75 -6.28
CA THR A 402 2.27 1.50 -6.60
C THR A 402 2.41 1.71 -8.11
N ASP A 403 2.08 0.69 -8.91
CA ASP A 403 2.09 0.73 -10.39
C ASP A 403 0.86 1.43 -10.99
N GLY A 404 -0.02 2.00 -10.17
CA GLY A 404 -1.14 2.81 -10.62
C GLY A 404 -2.43 2.06 -10.90
N ASP A 405 -2.49 0.76 -10.65
CA ASP A 405 -3.73 0.02 -10.66
C ASP A 405 -4.41 0.04 -9.27
N ARG A 406 -5.61 -0.47 -9.19
CA ARG A 406 -6.34 -0.65 -7.94
C ARG A 406 -6.92 -2.06 -7.91
N PRO A 407 -6.56 -2.91 -6.94
CA PRO A 407 -7.15 -4.24 -6.80
C PRO A 407 -8.66 -4.23 -6.92
N LEU A 408 -9.32 -3.30 -6.22
CA LEU A 408 -10.77 -3.09 -6.26
C LEU A 408 -11.30 -2.86 -7.69
N GLY A 409 -10.59 -2.07 -8.50
CA GLY A 409 -10.98 -1.81 -9.90
C GLY A 409 -10.84 -3.03 -10.81
N LEU A 410 -9.80 -3.84 -10.59
CA LEU A 410 -9.59 -5.10 -11.31
C LEU A 410 -10.67 -6.11 -10.97
N GLU A 411 -11.01 -6.27 -9.70
CA GLU A 411 -12.06 -7.16 -9.23
C GLU A 411 -13.44 -6.78 -9.77
N VAL A 412 -13.75 -5.48 -9.75
CA VAL A 412 -14.99 -4.93 -10.35
C VAL A 412 -15.02 -5.22 -11.85
N ALA A 413 -13.92 -5.05 -12.57
CA ALA A 413 -13.86 -5.32 -14.00
C ALA A 413 -14.11 -6.81 -14.31
N GLN A 414 -13.53 -7.71 -13.53
CA GLN A 414 -13.74 -9.15 -13.67
C GLN A 414 -15.20 -9.55 -13.34
N LEU A 415 -15.80 -9.00 -12.29
CA LEU A 415 -17.21 -9.24 -11.96
C LEU A 415 -18.13 -8.77 -13.09
N VAL A 416 -17.91 -7.56 -13.61
CA VAL A 416 -18.71 -7.00 -14.72
C VAL A 416 -18.56 -7.87 -15.99
N ALA A 417 -17.33 -8.24 -16.34
CA ALA A 417 -17.06 -9.07 -17.53
C ALA A 417 -17.70 -10.47 -17.42
N THR A 418 -17.56 -11.11 -16.25
CA THR A 418 -18.16 -12.44 -15.98
C THR A 418 -19.68 -12.36 -15.97
N SER A 419 -20.25 -11.27 -15.44
CA SER A 419 -21.71 -11.04 -15.47
C SER A 419 -22.23 -10.89 -16.90
N LYS A 420 -21.54 -10.13 -17.76
CA LYS A 420 -21.89 -9.97 -19.18
C LYS A 420 -21.75 -11.31 -19.95
N TRP A 421 -20.70 -12.08 -19.65
CA TRP A 421 -20.55 -13.43 -20.21
C TRP A 421 -21.73 -14.34 -19.79
N LEU A 422 -22.14 -14.27 -18.51
CA LEU A 422 -23.23 -15.06 -17.98
C LEU A 422 -24.58 -14.66 -18.59
N GLN A 423 -24.85 -13.35 -18.79
CA GLN A 423 -26.01 -12.86 -19.53
C GLN A 423 -26.07 -13.46 -20.95
N LYS A 424 -24.95 -13.40 -21.69
CA LYS A 424 -24.86 -13.94 -23.03
C LYS A 424 -25.09 -15.47 -23.05
N THR A 425 -24.49 -16.18 -22.10
CA THR A 425 -24.56 -17.65 -22.03
C THR A 425 -25.95 -18.15 -21.65
N THR A 426 -26.67 -17.42 -20.81
CA THR A 426 -28.00 -17.81 -20.30
C THR A 426 -29.16 -17.13 -21.05
N GLY A 427 -28.89 -16.14 -21.91
CA GLY A 427 -29.90 -15.31 -22.58
C GLY A 427 -30.64 -14.36 -21.65
N ARG A 428 -30.13 -14.13 -20.42
CA ARG A 428 -30.76 -13.25 -19.43
C ARG A 428 -30.39 -11.80 -19.67
N GLN A 429 -31.33 -10.88 -19.42
CA GLN A 429 -31.10 -9.45 -19.52
C GLN A 429 -30.39 -8.89 -18.26
N THR A 430 -30.72 -9.45 -17.10
CA THR A 430 -30.15 -9.06 -15.80
C THR A 430 -29.74 -10.29 -15.00
N ILE A 431 -28.73 -10.10 -14.14
CA ILE A 431 -28.22 -11.11 -13.21
C ILE A 431 -28.54 -10.68 -11.79
N ARG A 432 -28.74 -11.61 -10.89
CA ARG A 432 -28.79 -11.34 -9.44
C ARG A 432 -27.39 -11.40 -8.86
N LEU A 433 -27.11 -10.57 -7.86
CA LEU A 433 -25.84 -10.57 -7.15
C LEU A 433 -26.09 -10.74 -5.65
N GLU A 434 -25.34 -11.62 -5.01
CA GLU A 434 -25.32 -11.79 -3.56
C GLU A 434 -23.89 -11.76 -3.07
N THR A 435 -23.63 -11.02 -1.99
CA THR A 435 -22.30 -10.82 -1.45
C THR A 435 -22.26 -11.10 0.05
N GLU A 436 -21.17 -11.68 0.53
CA GLU A 436 -20.88 -11.91 1.95
C GLU A 436 -19.53 -11.30 2.28
N GLY A 437 -19.52 -10.28 3.15
CA GLY A 437 -18.34 -9.55 3.58
C GLY A 437 -18.20 -8.18 2.94
N ILE A 438 -17.39 -7.33 3.57
CA ILE A 438 -17.27 -5.90 3.24
C ILE A 438 -16.57 -5.64 1.91
N ARG A 439 -15.57 -6.46 1.56
CA ARG A 439 -14.89 -6.43 0.26
C ARG A 439 -15.86 -6.76 -0.86
N SER A 440 -16.55 -7.89 -0.75
CA SER A 440 -17.54 -8.37 -1.72
C SER A 440 -18.71 -7.38 -1.86
N GLN A 441 -19.17 -6.76 -0.77
CA GLN A 441 -20.15 -5.68 -0.80
C GLN A 441 -19.66 -4.53 -1.67
N LEU A 442 -18.44 -4.05 -1.44
CA LEU A 442 -17.90 -2.89 -2.14
C LEU A 442 -17.69 -3.17 -3.62
N ILE A 443 -17.16 -4.35 -3.97
CA ILE A 443 -17.05 -4.82 -5.37
C ILE A 443 -18.43 -4.82 -6.05
N GLY A 444 -19.45 -5.38 -5.38
CA GLY A 444 -20.81 -5.46 -5.91
C GLY A 444 -21.45 -4.09 -6.12
N LEU A 445 -21.34 -3.20 -5.13
CA LEU A 445 -21.88 -1.84 -5.20
C LEU A 445 -21.20 -1.02 -6.31
N ILE A 446 -19.89 -1.08 -6.42
CA ILE A 446 -19.15 -0.36 -7.46
C ILE A 446 -19.48 -0.92 -8.84
N ALA A 447 -19.57 -2.24 -9.00
CA ALA A 447 -19.97 -2.86 -10.26
C ALA A 447 -21.38 -2.41 -10.69
N ALA A 448 -22.35 -2.42 -9.77
CA ALA A 448 -23.70 -1.92 -10.04
C ALA A 448 -23.74 -0.43 -10.35
N SER A 449 -22.89 0.38 -9.71
CA SER A 449 -22.77 1.83 -9.94
C SER A 449 -22.17 2.15 -11.30
N ILE A 450 -21.15 1.39 -11.73
CA ILE A 450 -20.44 1.59 -13.00
C ILE A 450 -21.26 1.10 -14.20
N GLU A 451 -22.00 -0.01 -14.03
CA GLU A 451 -22.82 -0.65 -15.07
C GLU A 451 -24.29 -0.75 -14.61
N PRO A 452 -25.03 0.38 -14.57
CA PRO A 452 -26.41 0.41 -14.10
C PRO A 452 -27.29 -0.51 -14.96
N GLY A 453 -28.13 -1.32 -14.29
CA GLY A 453 -29.01 -2.28 -14.95
C GLY A 453 -28.36 -3.63 -15.30
N LEU A 454 -27.08 -3.84 -15.01
CA LEU A 454 -26.44 -5.15 -15.14
C LEU A 454 -27.03 -6.16 -14.13
N PHE A 455 -27.28 -5.70 -12.93
CA PHE A 455 -27.92 -6.48 -11.87
C PHE A 455 -29.37 -6.06 -11.62
N SER A 456 -30.26 -7.02 -11.44
CA SER A 456 -31.64 -6.76 -11.03
C SER A 456 -31.72 -6.42 -9.54
N ASN A 457 -30.94 -7.11 -8.72
CA ASN A 457 -30.81 -6.86 -7.29
C ASN A 457 -29.42 -7.24 -6.80
N LEU A 458 -29.01 -6.59 -5.73
CA LEU A 458 -27.81 -6.85 -4.93
C LEU A 458 -28.22 -7.08 -3.48
N VAL A 459 -27.94 -8.27 -2.96
CA VAL A 459 -28.14 -8.63 -1.55
C VAL A 459 -26.77 -8.73 -0.90
N SER A 460 -26.51 -7.92 0.12
CA SER A 460 -25.20 -7.91 0.81
C SER A 460 -25.35 -8.23 2.28
N ASN A 461 -24.53 -9.16 2.77
CA ASN A 461 -24.40 -9.54 4.18
C ASN A 461 -23.02 -9.18 4.70
N GLU A 462 -22.89 -8.95 6.01
CA GLU A 462 -21.69 -8.44 6.67
C GLU A 462 -21.24 -7.12 6.02
N VAL A 463 -22.10 -6.10 6.14
CA VAL A 463 -21.97 -4.84 5.40
C VAL A 463 -21.33 -3.72 6.22
N LEU A 464 -20.63 -2.82 5.53
CA LEU A 464 -20.36 -1.45 5.98
C LEU A 464 -21.60 -0.59 5.79
N GLU A 465 -21.91 0.26 6.75
CA GLU A 465 -22.91 1.31 6.61
C GLU A 465 -22.31 2.59 6.02
N SER A 466 -21.02 2.81 6.25
CA SER A 466 -20.21 3.90 5.71
C SER A 466 -18.77 3.45 5.51
N LEU A 467 -18.09 3.96 4.47
CA LEU A 467 -16.64 3.80 4.31
C LEU A 467 -15.85 4.50 5.43
N GLY A 468 -16.47 5.44 6.14
CA GLY A 468 -15.88 6.04 7.35
C GLY A 468 -15.57 5.03 8.44
N GLU A 469 -16.26 3.88 8.47
CA GLU A 469 -15.97 2.80 9.43
C GLU A 469 -14.57 2.18 9.25
N LEU A 470 -13.98 2.33 8.05
CA LEU A 470 -12.59 1.92 7.78
C LEU A 470 -11.58 2.82 8.51
N LEU A 471 -11.97 4.04 8.88
CA LEU A 471 -11.14 4.99 9.64
C LEU A 471 -11.30 4.81 11.15
N ASP A 472 -12.40 4.20 11.60
CA ASP A 472 -12.74 4.02 13.01
C ASP A 472 -12.37 2.63 13.55
N GLY A 473 -12.25 1.67 12.65
CA GLY A 473 -12.14 0.25 12.99
C GLY A 473 -10.70 -0.24 13.11
N PRO A 474 -10.54 -1.47 13.58
CA PRO A 474 -9.25 -2.14 13.67
C PRO A 474 -8.78 -2.70 12.32
N LEU A 475 -9.40 -2.32 11.21
CA LEU A 475 -9.02 -2.77 9.88
C LEU A 475 -7.73 -2.10 9.46
N ILE A 476 -6.81 -2.90 8.95
CA ILE A 476 -5.51 -2.47 8.48
C ILE A 476 -5.29 -2.96 7.04
N PHE A 477 -4.39 -2.31 6.33
CA PHE A 477 -4.10 -2.62 4.92
C PHE A 477 -3.78 -4.12 4.73
N ARG A 478 -2.91 -4.68 5.54
CA ARG A 478 -2.45 -6.07 5.42
C ARG A 478 -3.57 -7.12 5.43
N THR A 479 -4.70 -6.83 6.07
CA THR A 479 -5.83 -7.76 6.15
C THR A 479 -6.88 -7.58 5.05
N THR A 480 -7.00 -6.36 4.51
CA THR A 480 -8.04 -6.00 3.54
C THR A 480 -7.55 -4.92 2.57
N PRO A 481 -6.46 -5.16 1.84
CA PRO A 481 -5.78 -4.12 1.07
C PRO A 481 -6.67 -3.45 0.02
N GLU A 482 -7.63 -4.18 -0.55
CA GLU A 482 -8.52 -3.68 -1.60
C GLU A 482 -9.41 -2.53 -1.12
N LEU A 483 -9.70 -2.47 0.19
CA LEU A 483 -10.60 -1.45 0.76
C LEU A 483 -9.92 -0.08 0.87
N PHE A 484 -8.59 -0.03 0.89
CA PHE A 484 -7.82 1.20 1.07
C PHE A 484 -7.46 1.86 -0.27
N CYS A 485 -8.47 2.05 -1.13
CA CYS A 485 -8.30 2.67 -2.43
C CYS A 485 -8.14 4.20 -2.29
N LEU A 486 -7.06 4.75 -2.88
CA LEU A 486 -6.75 6.18 -2.85
C LEU A 486 -7.95 7.03 -3.30
N ASP A 487 -8.28 8.06 -2.54
CA ASP A 487 -9.37 9.00 -2.77
C ASP A 487 -10.80 8.42 -2.64
N LEU A 488 -10.97 7.11 -2.35
CA LEU A 488 -12.30 6.50 -2.40
C LEU A 488 -13.26 7.16 -1.40
N TYR A 489 -12.91 7.24 -0.12
CA TYR A 489 -13.77 7.86 0.88
C TYR A 489 -13.88 9.37 0.71
N LYS A 490 -12.87 10.02 0.13
CA LYS A 490 -12.92 11.45 -0.18
C LYS A 490 -14.05 11.82 -1.13
N TYR A 491 -14.31 10.99 -2.14
CA TYR A 491 -15.32 11.27 -3.16
C TYR A 491 -16.63 10.50 -2.96
N PHE A 492 -16.58 9.30 -2.38
CA PHE A 492 -17.72 8.39 -2.26
C PHE A 492 -17.92 7.92 -0.83
N ASP A 493 -19.16 7.56 -0.53
CA ASP A 493 -19.55 6.76 0.61
C ASP A 493 -20.63 5.78 0.15
N ILE A 494 -21.06 4.86 1.01
CA ILE A 494 -22.02 3.79 0.68
C ILE A 494 -23.32 4.37 0.11
N ASP A 495 -23.86 5.44 0.70
CA ASP A 495 -25.08 6.12 0.24
C ASP A 495 -24.98 6.59 -1.22
N ARG A 496 -23.82 7.12 -1.62
CA ARG A 496 -23.58 7.59 -2.99
C ARG A 496 -23.42 6.44 -3.98
N LEU A 497 -22.75 5.38 -3.57
CA LEU A 497 -22.62 4.18 -4.41
C LEU A 497 -24.00 3.54 -4.63
N GLU A 498 -24.84 3.44 -3.61
CA GLU A 498 -26.21 2.96 -3.75
C GLU A 498 -27.06 3.85 -4.66
N ALA A 499 -26.92 5.15 -4.49
CA ALA A 499 -27.63 6.11 -5.35
C ALA A 499 -27.22 5.97 -6.83
N LEU A 500 -25.95 5.67 -7.12
CA LEU A 500 -25.45 5.43 -8.47
C LEU A 500 -25.85 4.06 -9.03
N ALA A 501 -26.09 3.07 -8.19
CA ALA A 501 -26.44 1.71 -8.59
C ALA A 501 -27.89 1.59 -9.12
N THR A 502 -28.73 2.62 -8.98
CA THR A 502 -30.07 2.64 -9.57
C THR A 502 -30.02 2.29 -11.07
N PRO A 503 -30.85 1.34 -11.60
CA PRO A 503 -32.08 0.80 -10.99
C PRO A 503 -31.90 -0.52 -10.21
N THR A 504 -30.71 -0.95 -9.86
CA THR A 504 -30.48 -2.17 -9.08
C THR A 504 -31.14 -2.04 -7.70
N SER A 505 -31.99 -2.99 -7.32
CA SER A 505 -32.54 -3.05 -5.96
C SER A 505 -31.47 -3.52 -4.99
N ILE A 506 -31.27 -2.79 -3.89
CA ILE A 506 -30.24 -3.10 -2.91
C ILE A 506 -30.90 -3.53 -1.60
N GLU A 507 -30.47 -4.69 -1.09
CA GLU A 507 -30.90 -5.23 0.20
C GLU A 507 -29.66 -5.42 1.08
N ARG A 508 -29.65 -4.74 2.25
CA ARG A 508 -28.59 -4.88 3.26
C ARG A 508 -29.02 -5.92 4.31
N GLY A 509 -28.17 -6.89 4.55
CA GLY A 509 -28.32 -7.85 5.62
C GLY A 509 -27.71 -7.36 6.94
N ARG A 510 -27.07 -8.29 7.67
CA ARG A 510 -26.42 -7.95 8.95
C ARG A 510 -25.21 -7.04 8.74
N LYS A 511 -24.95 -6.18 9.72
CA LYS A 511 -23.74 -5.34 9.77
C LYS A 511 -22.50 -6.20 10.02
N ALA A 512 -21.36 -5.82 9.45
CA ALA A 512 -20.08 -6.43 9.73
C ALA A 512 -19.65 -6.18 11.20
N VAL A 513 -19.01 -7.18 11.79
CA VAL A 513 -18.42 -7.09 13.12
C VAL A 513 -16.91 -7.19 12.98
N PHE A 514 -16.20 -6.14 13.35
CA PHE A 514 -14.76 -6.10 13.25
C PHE A 514 -14.12 -6.65 14.53
N VAL A 515 -13.20 -7.59 14.34
CA VAL A 515 -12.33 -8.09 15.41
C VAL A 515 -10.95 -7.51 15.17
N ALA A 516 -10.37 -6.87 16.17
CA ALA A 516 -9.03 -6.34 16.06
C ALA A 516 -8.05 -7.46 15.66
N PRO A 517 -7.25 -7.28 14.59
CA PRO A 517 -6.22 -8.22 14.25
C PRO A 517 -5.24 -8.33 15.42
N LYS A 518 -4.70 -9.52 15.66
CA LYS A 518 -3.52 -9.63 16.51
C LYS A 518 -2.40 -8.94 15.74
N MET A 519 -1.93 -7.81 16.24
CA MET A 519 -0.74 -7.17 15.71
C MET A 519 0.44 -8.13 15.89
N PRO A 520 1.30 -8.29 14.89
CA PRO A 520 2.47 -9.15 14.95
C PRO A 520 3.47 -8.72 16.02
#